data_441c4116638e5ed0d82e70eb2503a8a9
#
_entry.id   441c4116638e5ed0d82e70eb2503a8a9
#
_cell.length_a   1.000
_cell.length_b   1.000
_cell.length_c   1.000
_cell.angle_alpha   90.00
_cell.angle_beta   90.00
_cell.angle_gamma   90.00
#
_symmetry.space_group_name_H-M   'P 1'
#
loop_
_entity.id
_entity.type
_entity.pdbx_description
1 polymer ?
#
loop_
_entity_poly.entity_id
_entity_poly.type
_entity_poly.pdbx_seq_one_letter_code
_entity_poly.pdbx_strand_id
1 'polypeptide(L)'
;VDGGIHVCVAAQGERCDLLLYHSGEETEYVRLHFSEEVKHGDVWNMTVLGDDFSGLEYCFEIDGKVFADPYGRQFTGREVWGDLSAADRPMRTPVVIEDFDWDGDKPLKIPYEEMILYRAHVRGFTKHSTSRTKDKGTFRAMIEKIPYLKELGVTSLELLPVNEFPELMMPEHVDGSPYAVDKPTGKLNYWGYTPGYYFAPKASYSSGNG
;
A
#
# COMPACT_ATOMS: atom_id res chain seq x y z
N VAL A 1 -21.88 9.44 -0.51
CA VAL A 1 -22.77 10.63 -0.54
C VAL A 1 -23.10 10.83 -2.00
N ASP A 2 -24.40 10.95 -2.35
CA ASP A 2 -24.80 11.22 -3.73
C ASP A 2 -24.12 12.52 -4.21
N GLY A 3 -23.25 12.43 -5.23
CA GLY A 3 -22.54 13.55 -5.80
C GLY A 3 -21.35 14.06 -4.95
N GLY A 4 -20.66 13.21 -4.18
CA GLY A 4 -19.49 13.64 -3.44
C GLY A 4 -18.74 12.54 -2.71
N ILE A 5 -17.58 12.88 -2.17
CA ILE A 5 -16.77 12.03 -1.30
C ILE A 5 -16.69 12.63 0.10
N HIS A 6 -16.66 11.77 1.11
CA HIS A 6 -16.38 12.16 2.48
C HIS A 6 -14.99 11.69 2.87
N VAL A 7 -14.16 12.64 3.32
CA VAL A 7 -12.75 12.39 3.64
C VAL A 7 -12.52 12.68 5.12
N CYS A 8 -11.90 11.73 5.82
CA CYS A 8 -11.52 11.86 7.22
C CYS A 8 -10.08 11.46 7.42
N VAL A 9 -9.36 12.18 8.28
CA VAL A 9 -8.02 11.80 8.72
C VAL A 9 -7.83 12.15 10.20
N ALA A 10 -7.30 11.20 10.96
CA ALA A 10 -6.93 11.43 12.35
C ALA A 10 -5.46 11.89 12.40
N ALA A 11 -5.25 13.13 12.79
CA ALA A 11 -3.92 13.72 12.86
C ALA A 11 -3.87 14.89 13.83
N GLN A 12 -2.79 14.95 14.60
CA GLN A 12 -2.45 16.14 15.40
C GLN A 12 -1.81 17.18 14.49
N GLY A 13 -2.23 18.43 14.61
CA GLY A 13 -1.73 19.56 13.84
C GLY A 13 -2.64 20.76 13.94
N GLU A 14 -2.11 21.93 13.55
CA GLU A 14 -2.86 23.19 13.51
C GLU A 14 -3.56 23.37 12.16
N ARG A 15 -3.01 22.77 11.09
CA ARG A 15 -3.55 22.87 9.74
C ARG A 15 -3.53 21.52 9.04
N CYS A 16 -4.61 21.21 8.35
CA CYS A 16 -4.71 20.03 7.50
C CYS A 16 -5.29 20.42 6.14
N ASP A 17 -4.66 19.96 5.07
CA ASP A 17 -5.11 20.14 3.69
C ASP A 17 -5.26 18.79 3.01
N LEU A 18 -6.29 18.63 2.19
CA LEU A 18 -6.43 17.54 1.22
C LEU A 18 -5.83 18.03 -0.11
N LEU A 19 -4.85 17.28 -0.61
CA LEU A 19 -4.20 17.56 -1.89
C LEU A 19 -4.73 16.57 -2.92
N LEU A 20 -5.31 17.06 -4.01
CA LEU A 20 -5.82 16.26 -5.12
C LEU A 20 -4.91 16.42 -6.34
N TYR A 21 -4.71 15.33 -7.06
CA TYR A 21 -3.89 15.25 -8.27
C TYR A 21 -4.62 14.45 -9.34
N HIS A 22 -4.38 14.75 -10.60
CA HIS A 22 -4.72 13.80 -11.66
C HIS A 22 -3.73 12.65 -11.65
N SER A 23 -4.23 11.44 -11.92
CA SER A 23 -3.40 10.23 -11.91
C SER A 23 -2.20 10.35 -12.86
N GLY A 24 -1.01 10.08 -12.32
CA GLY A 24 0.25 10.21 -13.05
C GLY A 24 0.82 11.62 -13.16
N GLU A 25 0.13 12.65 -12.72
CA GLU A 25 0.65 14.02 -12.73
C GLU A 25 1.34 14.38 -11.40
N GLU A 26 2.45 15.13 -11.49
CA GLU A 26 3.16 15.60 -10.30
C GLU A 26 2.59 16.92 -9.74
N THR A 27 1.90 17.67 -10.59
CA THR A 27 1.34 18.98 -10.21
C THR A 27 0.01 18.80 -9.47
N GLU A 28 -0.10 19.48 -8.34
CA GLU A 28 -1.33 19.55 -7.56
C GLU A 28 -2.45 20.15 -8.42
N TYR A 29 -3.56 19.40 -8.54
CA TYR A 29 -4.76 19.84 -9.24
C TYR A 29 -5.57 20.83 -8.38
N VAL A 30 -5.83 20.43 -7.13
CA VAL A 30 -6.57 21.25 -6.18
C VAL A 30 -6.11 20.98 -4.75
N ARG A 31 -6.10 22.05 -3.93
CA ARG A 31 -5.86 21.99 -2.49
C ARG A 31 -7.11 22.42 -1.75
N LEU A 32 -7.62 21.59 -0.86
CA LEU A 32 -8.80 21.87 -0.05
C LEU A 32 -8.41 21.90 1.42
N HIS A 33 -8.72 23.01 2.07
CA HIS A 33 -8.41 23.20 3.47
C HIS A 33 -9.51 22.62 4.37
N PHE A 34 -9.13 21.79 5.35
CA PHE A 34 -10.08 21.31 6.35
C PHE A 34 -10.44 22.41 7.34
N SER A 35 -11.74 22.58 7.60
CA SER A 35 -12.21 23.57 8.58
C SER A 35 -12.06 23.02 10.00
N GLU A 36 -11.52 23.87 10.89
CA GLU A 36 -11.48 23.56 12.32
C GLU A 36 -12.86 23.44 12.96
N GLU A 37 -13.87 24.11 12.39
CA GLU A 37 -15.25 24.11 12.92
C GLU A 37 -15.89 22.71 12.90
N VAL A 38 -15.44 21.83 12.00
CA VAL A 38 -15.95 20.45 11.87
C VAL A 38 -14.94 19.40 12.34
N LYS A 39 -13.85 19.82 12.98
CA LYS A 39 -12.86 18.93 13.60
C LYS A 39 -13.43 18.35 14.90
N HIS A 40 -13.28 17.05 15.08
CA HIS A 40 -13.69 16.34 16.30
C HIS A 40 -12.46 15.69 16.98
N GLY A 41 -11.97 16.31 18.04
CA GLY A 41 -10.70 15.92 18.66
C GLY A 41 -9.56 16.05 17.65
N ASP A 42 -8.83 14.98 17.39
CA ASP A 42 -7.77 14.93 16.38
C ASP A 42 -8.26 14.47 14.99
N VAL A 43 -9.58 14.34 14.78
CA VAL A 43 -10.14 13.92 13.50
C VAL A 43 -10.58 15.11 12.67
N TRP A 44 -9.91 15.32 11.55
CA TRP A 44 -10.30 16.25 10.50
C TRP A 44 -11.27 15.56 9.56
N ASN A 45 -12.31 16.27 9.15
CA ASN A 45 -13.27 15.73 8.19
C ASN A 45 -13.80 16.80 7.23
N MET A 46 -14.13 16.39 6.02
CA MET A 46 -14.79 17.23 5.03
C MET A 46 -15.60 16.40 4.05
N THR A 47 -16.60 17.03 3.44
CA THR A 47 -17.29 16.48 2.28
C THR A 47 -16.95 17.33 1.06
N VAL A 48 -16.41 16.69 0.03
CA VAL A 48 -16.10 17.34 -1.25
C VAL A 48 -17.20 16.94 -2.23
N LEU A 49 -17.91 17.93 -2.74
CA LEU A 49 -18.97 17.72 -3.75
C LEU A 49 -18.38 17.81 -5.15
N GLY A 50 -18.81 16.92 -6.03
CA GLY A 50 -18.34 16.83 -7.41
C GLY A 50 -19.03 15.70 -8.14
N ASP A 51 -19.03 15.78 -9.47
CA ASP A 51 -19.74 14.81 -10.31
C ASP A 51 -18.87 13.57 -10.65
N ASP A 52 -17.55 13.74 -10.73
CA ASP A 52 -16.63 12.66 -11.08
C ASP A 52 -15.30 12.82 -10.33
N PHE A 53 -14.89 11.78 -9.62
CA PHE A 53 -13.61 11.66 -8.93
C PHE A 53 -12.71 10.58 -9.53
N SER A 54 -13.14 9.96 -10.62
CA SER A 54 -12.33 8.95 -11.32
C SER A 54 -11.05 9.57 -11.87
N GLY A 55 -9.94 8.84 -11.78
CA GLY A 55 -8.64 9.33 -12.20
C GLY A 55 -8.02 10.42 -11.30
N LEU A 56 -8.61 10.67 -10.12
CA LEU A 56 -8.01 11.52 -9.10
C LEU A 56 -7.30 10.68 -8.03
N GLU A 57 -6.19 11.21 -7.55
CA GLU A 57 -5.41 10.69 -6.44
C GLU A 57 -5.28 11.75 -5.37
N TYR A 58 -5.12 11.34 -4.12
CA TYR A 58 -4.97 12.27 -3.00
C TYR A 58 -3.87 11.87 -2.02
N CYS A 59 -3.43 12.85 -1.27
CA CYS A 59 -2.68 12.72 -0.02
C CYS A 59 -3.05 13.90 0.90
N PHE A 60 -2.51 13.90 2.11
CA PHE A 60 -2.75 14.96 3.09
C PHE A 60 -1.49 15.80 3.29
N GLU A 61 -1.66 17.08 3.59
CA GLU A 61 -0.61 17.91 4.14
C GLU A 61 -1.03 18.39 5.53
N ILE A 62 -0.18 18.13 6.53
CA ILE A 62 -0.41 18.53 7.92
C ILE A 62 0.78 19.37 8.35
N ASP A 63 0.54 20.63 8.71
CA ASP A 63 1.57 21.59 9.10
C ASP A 63 2.77 21.64 8.15
N GLY A 64 2.49 21.62 6.84
CA GLY A 64 3.50 21.70 5.78
C GLY A 64 4.24 20.39 5.47
N LYS A 65 3.84 19.26 6.07
CA LYS A 65 4.38 17.92 5.76
C LYS A 65 3.33 17.08 5.05
N VAL A 66 3.75 16.45 3.95
CA VAL A 66 2.87 15.60 3.14
C VAL A 66 2.89 14.17 3.66
N PHE A 67 1.71 13.57 3.79
CA PHE A 67 1.48 12.22 4.27
C PHE A 67 0.50 11.48 3.35
N ALA A 68 0.78 10.20 3.10
CA ALA A 68 -0.20 9.31 2.50
C ALA A 68 -1.30 8.94 3.52
N ASP A 69 -2.48 8.59 3.02
CA ASP A 69 -3.56 8.12 3.89
C ASP A 69 -3.19 6.79 4.57
N PRO A 70 -3.10 6.73 5.90
CA PRO A 70 -2.79 5.48 6.61
C PRO A 70 -3.86 4.40 6.42
N TYR A 71 -5.08 4.76 6.01
CA TYR A 71 -6.18 3.85 5.69
C TYR A 71 -6.37 3.63 4.19
N GLY A 72 -5.45 4.14 3.36
CA GLY A 72 -5.46 3.92 1.92
C GLY A 72 -5.49 2.42 1.58
N ARG A 73 -6.36 2.03 0.65
CA ARG A 73 -6.51 0.63 0.19
C ARG A 73 -5.68 0.32 -1.06
N GLN A 74 -5.13 1.34 -1.67
CA GLN A 74 -4.24 1.27 -2.84
C GLN A 74 -3.32 2.48 -2.83
N PHE A 75 -2.08 2.30 -3.31
CA PHE A 75 -1.13 3.40 -3.46
C PHE A 75 -0.51 3.41 -4.84
N THR A 76 -0.28 4.61 -5.35
CA THR A 76 0.45 4.90 -6.58
C THR A 76 1.84 5.44 -6.28
N GLY A 77 2.74 5.34 -7.27
CA GLY A 77 4.12 5.82 -7.15
C GLY A 77 5.09 4.84 -6.48
N ARG A 78 4.69 3.57 -6.27
CA ARG A 78 5.52 2.50 -5.68
C ARG A 78 5.45 1.18 -6.46
N GLU A 79 5.11 1.25 -7.74
CA GLU A 79 4.88 0.08 -8.59
C GLU A 79 6.17 -0.67 -8.94
N VAL A 80 7.31 0.02 -8.90
CA VAL A 80 8.61 -0.57 -9.24
C VAL A 80 9.42 -0.87 -7.98
N TRP A 81 9.72 -2.15 -7.77
CA TRP A 81 10.52 -2.60 -6.65
C TRP A 81 11.92 -1.96 -6.64
N GLY A 82 12.25 -1.27 -5.56
CA GLY A 82 13.57 -0.69 -5.33
C GLY A 82 13.85 0.57 -6.16
N ASP A 83 12.83 1.23 -6.66
CA ASP A 83 13.00 2.49 -7.39
C ASP A 83 13.40 3.62 -6.44
N LEU A 84 14.70 3.96 -6.45
CA LEU A 84 15.26 5.04 -5.65
C LEU A 84 14.69 6.41 -6.04
N SER A 85 14.28 6.60 -7.30
CA SER A 85 13.74 7.87 -7.77
C SER A 85 12.36 8.17 -7.19
N ALA A 86 11.67 7.15 -6.69
CA ALA A 86 10.38 7.28 -6.05
C ALA A 86 10.47 7.61 -4.55
N ALA A 87 11.66 7.55 -3.94
CA ALA A 87 11.83 7.69 -2.48
C ALA A 87 11.30 9.01 -1.93
N ASP A 88 11.57 10.10 -2.64
CA ASP A 88 11.21 11.46 -2.22
C ASP A 88 9.82 11.90 -2.70
N ARG A 89 9.14 11.08 -3.50
CA ARG A 89 7.78 11.37 -3.97
C ARG A 89 6.75 10.87 -2.94
N PRO A 90 5.74 11.68 -2.58
CA PRO A 90 4.68 11.21 -1.72
C PRO A 90 3.89 10.09 -2.40
N MET A 91 3.53 9.06 -1.65
CA MET A 91 2.55 8.08 -2.09
C MET A 91 1.17 8.73 -2.09
N ARG A 92 0.35 8.37 -3.07
CA ARG A 92 -1.01 8.86 -3.21
C ARG A 92 -1.99 7.71 -3.26
N THR A 93 -3.20 7.97 -2.86
CA THR A 93 -4.30 7.01 -2.87
C THR A 93 -5.29 7.41 -3.95
N PRO A 94 -5.72 6.53 -4.86
CA PRO A 94 -6.83 6.81 -5.75
C PRO A 94 -8.09 7.17 -4.96
N VAL A 95 -8.81 8.21 -5.39
CA VAL A 95 -10.06 8.63 -4.75
C VAL A 95 -11.15 7.57 -4.95
N VAL A 96 -11.23 7.01 -6.14
CA VAL A 96 -12.16 5.93 -6.49
C VAL A 96 -11.38 4.63 -6.62
N ILE A 97 -11.78 3.64 -5.84
CA ILE A 97 -11.22 2.28 -5.88
C ILE A 97 -12.38 1.35 -6.18
N GLU A 98 -12.27 0.61 -7.27
CA GLU A 98 -13.26 -0.39 -7.65
C GLU A 98 -13.36 -1.52 -6.62
N ASP A 99 -14.56 -2.02 -6.40
CA ASP A 99 -14.77 -3.17 -5.55
C ASP A 99 -14.29 -4.45 -6.26
N PHE A 100 -13.63 -5.31 -5.49
CA PHE A 100 -13.15 -6.60 -6.00
C PHE A 100 -14.30 -7.60 -6.09
N ASP A 101 -14.47 -8.20 -7.26
CA ASP A 101 -15.43 -9.30 -7.45
C ASP A 101 -14.85 -10.62 -6.93
N TRP A 102 -15.41 -11.13 -5.85
CA TRP A 102 -15.03 -12.39 -5.24
C TRP A 102 -15.57 -13.63 -5.97
N ASP A 103 -16.38 -13.46 -7.03
CA ASP A 103 -16.93 -14.55 -7.84
C ASP A 103 -17.53 -15.70 -6.99
N GLY A 104 -18.18 -15.33 -5.89
CA GLY A 104 -18.79 -16.28 -4.97
C GLY A 104 -17.82 -17.13 -4.14
N ASP A 105 -16.54 -16.75 -4.05
CA ASP A 105 -15.55 -17.44 -3.22
C ASP A 105 -15.99 -17.61 -1.77
N LYS A 106 -15.66 -18.75 -1.18
CA LYS A 106 -16.03 -19.11 0.19
C LYS A 106 -14.88 -19.81 0.91
N PRO A 107 -14.78 -19.60 2.24
CA PRO A 107 -13.79 -20.30 3.06
C PRO A 107 -13.89 -21.81 2.89
N LEU A 108 -12.76 -22.48 2.65
CA LEU A 108 -12.69 -23.94 2.43
C LEU A 108 -13.05 -24.76 3.67
N LYS A 109 -12.95 -24.18 4.89
CA LYS A 109 -13.24 -24.83 6.19
C LYS A 109 -12.47 -26.13 6.40
N ILE A 110 -11.21 -26.18 5.97
CA ILE A 110 -10.30 -27.31 6.18
C ILE A 110 -10.08 -27.49 7.68
N PRO A 111 -10.26 -28.71 8.23
CA PRO A 111 -9.97 -28.96 9.63
C PRO A 111 -8.50 -28.66 9.97
N TYR A 112 -8.26 -28.20 11.20
CA TYR A 112 -6.91 -27.80 11.61
C TYR A 112 -5.88 -28.94 11.51
N GLU A 113 -6.29 -30.15 11.84
CA GLU A 113 -5.49 -31.39 11.75
C GLU A 113 -5.12 -31.79 10.31
N GLU A 114 -5.84 -31.29 9.31
CA GLU A 114 -5.57 -31.53 7.89
C GLU A 114 -4.81 -30.36 7.24
N MET A 115 -4.49 -29.32 8.02
CA MET A 115 -3.84 -28.13 7.49
C MET A 115 -2.34 -28.38 7.25
N ILE A 116 -1.91 -28.15 6.01
CA ILE A 116 -0.50 -28.09 5.61
C ILE A 116 -0.18 -26.66 5.25
N LEU A 117 0.52 -25.97 6.16
CA LEU A 117 0.89 -24.57 6.02
C LEU A 117 2.22 -24.44 5.29
N TYR A 118 2.24 -23.65 4.22
CA TYR A 118 3.46 -23.27 3.52
C TYR A 118 3.69 -21.77 3.63
N ARG A 119 4.84 -21.38 4.19
CA ARG A 119 5.20 -19.96 4.31
C ARG A 119 6.03 -19.50 3.12
N ALA A 120 5.62 -18.43 2.46
CA ALA A 120 6.29 -17.94 1.27
C ALA A 120 6.37 -16.40 1.22
N HIS A 121 7.42 -15.90 0.58
CA HIS A 121 7.56 -14.49 0.23
C HIS A 121 7.13 -14.30 -1.22
N VAL A 122 6.15 -13.43 -1.49
CA VAL A 122 5.58 -13.23 -2.84
C VAL A 122 6.67 -13.03 -3.88
N ARG A 123 7.55 -12.05 -3.67
CA ARG A 123 8.63 -11.76 -4.62
C ARG A 123 9.66 -12.88 -4.68
N GLY A 124 10.11 -13.39 -3.54
CA GLY A 124 11.18 -14.40 -3.47
C GLY A 124 10.82 -15.72 -4.12
N PHE A 125 9.56 -16.14 -3.97
CA PHE A 125 9.11 -17.45 -4.45
C PHE A 125 9.18 -17.61 -5.97
N THR A 126 8.97 -16.51 -6.71
CA THR A 126 8.88 -16.59 -8.18
C THR A 126 9.94 -15.77 -8.93
N LYS A 127 10.78 -14.99 -8.24
CA LYS A 127 11.74 -14.08 -8.90
C LYS A 127 12.83 -14.80 -9.68
N HIS A 128 13.27 -15.98 -9.23
CA HIS A 128 14.32 -16.73 -9.89
C HIS A 128 13.86 -17.27 -11.26
N SER A 129 14.81 -17.41 -12.21
CA SER A 129 14.51 -17.87 -13.58
C SER A 129 13.87 -19.25 -13.65
N THR A 130 14.19 -20.13 -12.70
CA THR A 130 13.64 -21.50 -12.64
C THR A 130 12.16 -21.55 -12.27
N SER A 131 11.58 -20.44 -11.81
CA SER A 131 10.14 -20.37 -11.52
C SER A 131 9.27 -20.56 -12.76
N ARG A 132 9.79 -20.17 -13.94
CA ARG A 132 9.10 -20.24 -15.24
C ARG A 132 7.77 -19.50 -15.27
N THR A 133 7.56 -18.53 -14.39
CA THR A 133 6.39 -17.65 -14.39
C THR A 133 6.64 -16.42 -15.27
N LYS A 134 5.58 -15.78 -15.75
CA LYS A 134 5.69 -14.58 -16.58
C LYS A 134 6.06 -13.36 -15.74
N ASP A 135 5.20 -12.99 -14.82
CA ASP A 135 5.31 -11.75 -14.01
C ASP A 135 6.07 -12.03 -12.71
N LYS A 136 7.37 -12.38 -12.85
CA LYS A 136 8.20 -12.86 -11.74
C LYS A 136 8.26 -11.89 -10.56
N GLY A 137 7.97 -12.40 -9.38
CA GLY A 137 8.02 -11.64 -8.14
C GLY A 137 6.73 -10.88 -7.81
N THR A 138 5.63 -11.23 -8.46
CA THR A 138 4.32 -10.59 -8.27
C THR A 138 3.27 -11.57 -7.73
N PHE A 139 2.12 -11.02 -7.30
CA PHE A 139 0.94 -11.82 -6.92
C PHE A 139 0.48 -12.72 -8.06
N ARG A 140 0.49 -12.24 -9.32
CA ARG A 140 0.10 -13.04 -10.48
C ARG A 140 1.00 -14.25 -10.67
N ALA A 141 2.31 -14.10 -10.46
CA ALA A 141 3.24 -15.21 -10.51
C ALA A 141 3.00 -16.24 -9.37
N MET A 142 2.55 -15.78 -8.19
CA MET A 142 2.12 -16.69 -7.12
C MET A 142 0.89 -17.49 -7.53
N ILE A 143 -0.08 -16.87 -8.18
CA ILE A 143 -1.28 -17.56 -8.71
C ILE A 143 -0.88 -18.65 -9.70
N GLU A 144 0.07 -18.39 -10.61
CA GLU A 144 0.60 -19.40 -11.53
C GLU A 144 1.22 -20.61 -10.80
N LYS A 145 1.62 -20.48 -9.53
CA LYS A 145 2.19 -21.54 -8.69
C LYS A 145 1.17 -22.31 -7.85
N ILE A 146 -0.08 -21.93 -7.83
CA ILE A 146 -1.13 -22.63 -7.07
C ILE A 146 -1.21 -24.13 -7.45
N PRO A 147 -1.19 -24.54 -8.74
CA PRO A 147 -1.21 -25.96 -9.09
C PRO A 147 -0.04 -26.74 -8.47
N TYR A 148 1.17 -26.19 -8.50
CA TYR A 148 2.35 -26.79 -7.89
C TYR A 148 2.20 -26.92 -6.36
N LEU A 149 1.71 -25.89 -5.69
CA LEU A 149 1.49 -25.93 -4.24
C LEU A 149 0.42 -26.99 -3.87
N LYS A 150 -0.63 -27.11 -4.67
CA LYS A 150 -1.66 -28.13 -4.49
C LYS A 150 -1.08 -29.54 -4.69
N GLU A 151 -0.21 -29.77 -5.67
CA GLU A 151 0.49 -31.05 -5.89
C GLU A 151 1.37 -31.43 -4.69
N LEU A 152 1.98 -30.45 -4.01
CA LEU A 152 2.72 -30.66 -2.76
C LEU A 152 1.81 -30.97 -1.56
N GLY A 153 0.49 -30.88 -1.70
CA GLY A 153 -0.47 -31.05 -0.62
C GLY A 153 -0.68 -29.83 0.26
N VAL A 154 -0.19 -28.65 -0.16
CA VAL A 154 -0.37 -27.42 0.60
C VAL A 154 -1.85 -27.03 0.60
N THR A 155 -2.41 -26.81 1.78
CA THR A 155 -3.81 -26.39 1.99
C THR A 155 -3.93 -24.93 2.40
N SER A 156 -2.87 -24.37 2.99
CA SER A 156 -2.84 -23.01 3.48
C SER A 156 -1.52 -22.33 3.14
N LEU A 157 -1.59 -21.10 2.64
CA LEU A 157 -0.44 -20.31 2.28
C LEU A 157 -0.31 -19.12 3.24
N GLU A 158 0.77 -19.09 4.02
CA GLU A 158 1.14 -17.94 4.85
C GLU A 158 2.09 -17.06 4.04
N LEU A 159 1.60 -15.90 3.61
CA LEU A 159 2.46 -14.94 2.91
C LEU A 159 3.21 -14.07 3.93
N LEU A 160 4.51 -13.85 3.70
CA LEU A 160 5.24 -12.77 4.36
C LEU A 160 4.58 -11.44 4.00
N PRO A 161 4.89 -10.32 4.71
CA PRO A 161 4.16 -9.06 4.53
C PRO A 161 3.86 -8.72 3.06
N VAL A 162 2.58 -8.55 2.79
CA VAL A 162 2.02 -8.24 1.46
C VAL A 162 1.32 -6.89 1.41
N ASN A 163 1.21 -6.22 2.56
CA ASN A 163 0.76 -4.84 2.64
C ASN A 163 1.83 -3.89 2.09
N GLU A 164 1.44 -2.65 1.78
CA GLU A 164 2.40 -1.63 1.37
C GLU A 164 3.34 -1.26 2.53
N PHE A 165 4.64 -1.34 2.30
CA PHE A 165 5.69 -0.98 3.25
C PHE A 165 6.82 -0.25 2.53
N PRO A 166 7.60 0.61 3.23
CA PRO A 166 8.76 1.26 2.65
C PRO A 166 9.85 0.24 2.32
N GLU A 167 10.24 0.19 1.05
CA GLU A 167 11.35 -0.65 0.56
C GLU A 167 12.70 0.00 0.84
N LEU A 168 12.73 1.31 0.74
CA LEU A 168 13.90 2.12 1.02
C LEU A 168 13.86 2.50 2.50
N MET A 169 14.61 1.77 3.29
CA MET A 169 14.77 2.12 4.69
C MET A 169 15.74 3.29 4.80
N MET A 170 15.23 4.47 5.06
CA MET A 170 16.01 5.53 5.65
C MET A 170 16.21 5.14 7.12
N PRO A 171 17.45 4.96 7.58
CA PRO A 171 17.69 4.71 9.00
C PRO A 171 17.23 5.94 9.78
N GLU A 172 16.16 5.79 10.56
CA GLU A 172 15.87 6.76 11.59
C GLU A 172 16.98 6.63 12.64
N HIS A 173 17.60 7.77 12.95
CA HIS A 173 18.54 7.84 14.06
C HIS A 173 17.76 7.62 15.36
N VAL A 174 17.81 6.42 15.88
CA VAL A 174 17.30 6.12 17.22
C VAL A 174 18.46 6.34 18.18
N ASP A 175 18.42 7.46 18.87
CA ASP A 175 19.43 7.81 19.88
C ASP A 175 19.67 6.64 20.85
N GLY A 176 20.93 6.24 20.95
CA GLY A 176 21.36 5.16 21.86
C GLY A 176 21.22 3.73 21.30
N SER A 177 20.79 3.54 20.06
CA SER A 177 20.79 2.22 19.44
C SER A 177 22.17 1.88 18.86
N PRO A 178 22.80 0.74 19.24
CA PRO A 178 24.06 0.30 18.62
C PRO A 178 23.87 -0.12 17.15
N TYR A 179 22.64 -0.20 16.67
CA TYR A 179 22.26 -0.57 15.30
C TYR A 179 21.83 0.63 14.45
N ALA A 180 21.88 1.84 15.01
CA ALA A 180 21.62 3.06 14.25
C ALA A 180 22.71 3.25 13.19
N VAL A 181 22.33 3.37 11.93
CA VAL A 181 23.23 3.60 10.80
C VAL A 181 22.95 5.00 10.28
N ASP A 182 23.92 5.90 10.37
CA ASP A 182 23.78 7.31 9.97
C ASP A 182 23.73 7.54 8.45
N LYS A 183 23.76 6.47 7.66
CA LYS A 183 23.74 6.55 6.19
C LYS A 183 22.84 5.49 5.58
N PRO A 184 22.15 5.81 4.47
CA PRO A 184 21.44 4.82 3.69
C PRO A 184 22.37 3.66 3.34
N THR A 185 22.00 2.44 3.69
CA THR A 185 22.83 1.26 3.46
C THR A 185 22.83 0.82 1.99
N GLY A 186 21.97 1.40 1.15
CA GLY A 186 21.69 0.95 -0.21
C GLY A 186 20.97 -0.41 -0.26
N LYS A 187 20.64 -0.99 0.89
CA LYS A 187 19.88 -2.24 0.98
C LYS A 187 18.38 -1.93 1.03
N LEU A 188 17.62 -2.78 0.38
CA LEU A 188 16.16 -2.71 0.42
C LEU A 188 15.60 -3.52 1.60
N ASN A 189 14.50 -3.04 2.16
CA ASN A 189 13.69 -3.79 3.10
C ASN A 189 12.99 -4.93 2.34
N TYR A 190 13.64 -6.08 2.27
CA TYR A 190 13.14 -7.23 1.53
C TYR A 190 11.96 -7.90 2.21
N TRP A 191 11.98 -7.97 3.54
CA TRP A 191 11.03 -8.79 4.31
C TRP A 191 9.73 -8.08 4.66
N GLY A 192 9.72 -6.74 4.71
CA GLY A 192 8.53 -5.94 4.95
C GLY A 192 8.01 -5.92 6.40
N TYR A 193 8.78 -6.44 7.38
CA TYR A 193 8.41 -6.39 8.80
C TYR A 193 8.72 -5.03 9.42
N THR A 194 8.12 -3.99 8.87
CA THR A 194 8.21 -2.60 9.35
C THR A 194 6.81 -2.01 9.39
N PRO A 195 6.61 -0.93 10.15
CA PRO A 195 5.37 -0.16 10.02
C PRO A 195 5.08 0.18 8.57
N GLY A 196 3.85 -0.01 8.16
CA GLY A 196 3.42 0.19 6.78
C GLY A 196 1.92 0.48 6.70
N TYR A 197 1.40 0.44 5.49
CA TYR A 197 0.01 0.72 5.19
C TYR A 197 -0.76 -0.61 5.09
N TYR A 198 -1.34 -1.03 6.20
CA TYR A 198 -1.88 -2.39 6.36
C TYR A 198 -3.15 -2.69 5.54
N PHE A 199 -3.82 -1.67 5.01
CA PHE A 199 -5.05 -1.83 4.23
C PHE A 199 -4.82 -1.88 2.73
N ALA A 200 -3.59 -1.62 2.27
CA ALA A 200 -3.22 -1.67 0.85
C ALA A 200 -2.29 -2.84 0.55
N PRO A 201 -2.48 -3.57 -0.55
CA PRO A 201 -1.51 -4.54 -1.03
C PRO A 201 -0.24 -3.82 -1.50
N LYS A 202 0.89 -4.53 -1.43
CA LYS A 202 2.18 -4.02 -1.89
C LYS A 202 2.15 -3.71 -3.40
N ALA A 203 2.23 -2.44 -3.76
CA ALA A 203 2.13 -1.99 -5.15
C ALA A 203 3.17 -2.65 -6.07
N SER A 204 4.42 -2.78 -5.61
CA SER A 204 5.49 -3.41 -6.39
C SER A 204 5.38 -4.95 -6.52
N TYR A 205 4.38 -5.58 -5.88
CA TYR A 205 4.01 -6.98 -6.11
C TYR A 205 2.84 -7.11 -7.10
N SER A 206 2.26 -6.00 -7.54
CA SER A 206 1.30 -5.99 -8.65
C SER A 206 1.99 -6.28 -9.98
N SER A 207 1.24 -6.84 -10.93
CA SER A 207 1.72 -7.11 -12.30
C SER A 207 1.14 -6.14 -13.33
N GLY A 208 0.46 -5.13 -12.89
CA GLY A 208 -0.15 -4.08 -13.69
C GLY A 208 -0.11 -2.76 -12.95
N ASN A 209 -0.74 -1.77 -13.50
CA ASN A 209 -0.95 -0.50 -12.80
C ASN A 209 -2.03 -0.70 -11.73
N GLY A 210 -1.63 -1.22 -10.59
CA GLY A 210 -2.34 -1.39 -9.34
C GLY A 210 -3.77 -1.92 -9.41
#